data_80b03b5f588064d3d116c64b736edbb5
#
_entry.id   80b03b5f588064d3d116c64b736edbb5
#
_cell.length_a   1.000
_cell.length_b   1.000
_cell.length_c   1.000
_cell.angle_alpha   90.00
_cell.angle_beta   90.00
_cell.angle_gamma   90.00
#
_symmetry.space_group_name_H-M   'P 1'
#
loop_
_entity.id
_entity.type
_entity.pdbx_description
1 polymer ?
#
loop_
_entity_poly.entity_id
_entity_poly.type
_entity_poly.pdbx_seq_one_letter_code
_entity_poly.pdbx_strand_id
1 'polypeptide(L)'
;MNPQHDRRQYVSMTPCTYSVLLLCLGLLAFPTAFPGPAISADVYFSPDGGIRQHLVRTIQQSRQHIDVAVYQITSTELASALVTAKDRGVRIRILTDQENLQSSGPALRILRTSGVAIRSLGIVEQRLMHNKFAVFDDRVVATGSYNWTQSAERANYENLVLLDDSEVVTRFQREFNRLWRQAEPW
;
A
#
# COMPACT_ATOMS: atom_id res chain seq x y z
N MET A 1 -81.14 -74.79 -37.87
CA MET A 1 -81.04 -74.34 -36.49
C MET A 1 -79.63 -73.88 -36.27
N ASN A 2 -79.46 -72.64 -36.06
CA ASN A 2 -78.21 -71.92 -36.17
C ASN A 2 -77.60 -71.71 -34.78
N PRO A 3 -76.31 -71.96 -34.53
CA PRO A 3 -75.63 -71.50 -33.34
C PRO A 3 -74.81 -70.24 -33.67
N GLN A 4 -75.09 -69.21 -32.92
CA GLN A 4 -74.43 -67.93 -33.01
C GLN A 4 -73.04 -68.02 -32.49
N HIS A 5 -72.09 -67.42 -33.27
CA HIS A 5 -70.70 -67.16 -32.91
C HIS A 5 -70.61 -66.00 -31.93
N ASP A 6 -70.10 -66.31 -30.78
CA ASP A 6 -69.63 -65.30 -29.79
C ASP A 6 -68.28 -64.74 -30.24
N ARG A 7 -68.22 -63.47 -30.63
CA ARG A 7 -66.99 -62.72 -30.92
C ARG A 7 -66.63 -61.89 -29.71
N ARG A 8 -65.70 -62.39 -28.93
CA ARG A 8 -65.04 -61.55 -27.93
C ARG A 8 -64.14 -60.54 -28.64
N GLN A 9 -64.45 -59.24 -28.46
CA GLN A 9 -63.60 -58.13 -28.86
C GLN A 9 -62.44 -57.97 -27.85
N TYR A 10 -61.25 -58.20 -28.32
CA TYR A 10 -60.03 -57.78 -27.55
C TYR A 10 -59.86 -56.31 -27.71
N VAL A 11 -59.97 -55.55 -26.58
CA VAL A 11 -59.66 -54.18 -26.49
C VAL A 11 -58.09 -54.08 -26.35
N SER A 12 -57.43 -53.62 -27.39
CA SER A 12 -56.05 -53.34 -27.38
C SER A 12 -55.79 -52.11 -26.51
N MET A 13 -55.16 -52.28 -25.36
CA MET A 13 -54.66 -51.19 -24.55
C MET A 13 -53.27 -50.70 -25.13
N THR A 14 -53.28 -49.53 -25.73
CA THR A 14 -52.04 -48.82 -26.09
C THR A 14 -51.36 -48.34 -24.85
N PRO A 15 -50.01 -48.48 -24.71
CA PRO A 15 -49.28 -47.97 -23.56
C PRO A 15 -49.23 -46.44 -23.59
N CYS A 16 -49.68 -45.84 -22.52
CA CYS A 16 -49.61 -44.44 -22.25
C CYS A 16 -48.12 -44.09 -22.04
N THR A 17 -47.50 -43.34 -23.02
CA THR A 17 -46.16 -42.82 -22.91
C THR A 17 -46.15 -41.67 -21.91
N TYR A 18 -45.62 -41.91 -20.70
CA TYR A 18 -45.32 -40.86 -19.75
C TYR A 18 -44.13 -40.05 -20.26
N SER A 19 -44.38 -38.86 -20.80
CA SER A 19 -43.35 -37.87 -21.05
C SER A 19 -42.83 -37.33 -19.71
N VAL A 20 -41.66 -37.81 -19.29
CA VAL A 20 -40.94 -37.24 -18.14
C VAL A 20 -40.34 -35.92 -18.58
N LEU A 21 -40.99 -34.84 -18.19
CA LEU A 21 -40.47 -33.48 -18.35
C LEU A 21 -39.30 -33.30 -17.37
N LEU A 22 -38.04 -33.49 -17.84
CA LEU A 22 -36.83 -33.16 -17.10
C LEU A 22 -36.76 -31.64 -16.97
N LEU A 23 -37.17 -31.12 -15.81
CA LEU A 23 -36.95 -29.72 -15.43
C LEU A 23 -35.45 -29.55 -15.11
N CYS A 24 -34.65 -29.14 -16.09
CA CYS A 24 -33.27 -28.68 -15.84
C CYS A 24 -33.34 -27.41 -15.02
N LEU A 25 -33.27 -27.50 -13.68
CA LEU A 25 -32.91 -26.38 -12.83
C LEU A 25 -31.45 -25.98 -13.11
N GLY A 26 -31.25 -25.02 -14.02
CA GLY A 26 -29.98 -24.37 -14.19
C GLY A 26 -29.65 -23.64 -12.89
N LEU A 27 -28.73 -24.19 -12.08
CA LEU A 27 -28.05 -23.44 -11.02
C LEU A 27 -27.27 -22.30 -11.71
N LEU A 28 -27.88 -21.13 -11.74
CA LEU A 28 -27.12 -19.89 -12.00
C LEU A 28 -26.13 -19.73 -10.84
N ALA A 29 -24.89 -20.21 -11.04
CA ALA A 29 -23.78 -19.89 -10.15
C ALA A 29 -23.52 -18.39 -10.30
N PHE A 30 -24.11 -17.58 -9.43
CA PHE A 30 -23.69 -16.20 -9.26
C PHE A 30 -22.23 -16.26 -8.81
N PRO A 31 -21.29 -15.59 -9.51
CA PRO A 31 -19.94 -15.46 -9.01
C PRO A 31 -20.06 -14.74 -7.66
N THR A 32 -19.81 -15.46 -6.58
CA THR A 32 -19.59 -14.83 -5.28
C THR A 32 -18.34 -14.00 -5.41
N ALA A 33 -18.49 -12.69 -5.63
CA ALA A 33 -17.39 -11.75 -5.55
C ALA A 33 -16.88 -11.83 -4.10
N PHE A 34 -15.76 -12.55 -3.91
CA PHE A 34 -15.06 -12.47 -2.64
C PHE A 34 -14.62 -11.01 -2.47
N PRO A 35 -14.99 -10.34 -1.36
CA PRO A 35 -14.46 -9.02 -1.11
C PRO A 35 -12.94 -9.14 -1.12
N GLY A 36 -12.28 -8.34 -1.98
CA GLY A 36 -10.83 -8.22 -1.96
C GLY A 36 -10.35 -7.83 -0.55
N PRO A 37 -9.05 -7.99 -0.24
CA PRO A 37 -8.53 -7.58 1.05
C PRO A 37 -8.94 -6.13 1.32
N ALA A 38 -9.48 -5.88 2.51
CA ALA A 38 -9.86 -4.53 2.91
C ALA A 38 -8.60 -3.66 2.94
N ILE A 39 -8.59 -2.58 2.15
CA ILE A 39 -7.52 -1.58 2.18
C ILE A 39 -7.64 -0.86 3.51
N SER A 40 -6.56 -0.85 4.31
CA SER A 40 -6.48 -0.01 5.50
C SER A 40 -5.82 1.32 5.14
N ALA A 41 -6.46 2.40 5.53
CA ALA A 41 -5.94 3.76 5.38
C ALA A 41 -6.12 4.52 6.70
N ASP A 42 -5.02 4.81 7.37
CA ASP A 42 -5.01 5.65 8.56
C ASP A 42 -4.61 7.08 8.19
N VAL A 43 -5.35 8.06 8.68
CA VAL A 43 -5.11 9.48 8.37
C VAL A 43 -4.84 10.25 9.66
N TYR A 44 -3.78 11.07 9.63
CA TYR A 44 -3.35 11.90 10.75
C TYR A 44 -3.13 13.34 10.30
N PHE A 45 -3.31 14.27 11.22
CA PHE A 45 -3.12 15.70 10.97
C PHE A 45 -2.19 16.32 12.01
N SER A 46 -1.54 17.41 11.68
CA SER A 46 -0.83 18.28 12.62
C SER A 46 -1.43 19.70 12.56
N PRO A 47 -1.24 20.50 13.63
CA PRO A 47 -0.65 20.13 14.91
C PRO A 47 -1.57 19.22 15.73
N ASP A 48 -1.05 18.64 16.83
CA ASP A 48 -1.75 17.86 17.85
C ASP A 48 -2.23 16.44 17.45
N GLY A 49 -2.18 16.05 16.17
CA GLY A 49 -2.57 14.71 15.71
C GLY A 49 -1.48 13.65 15.82
N GLY A 50 -0.29 14.00 16.29
CA GLY A 50 0.78 13.04 16.60
C GLY A 50 1.38 12.32 15.39
N ILE A 51 1.47 12.98 14.24
CA ILE A 51 2.04 12.38 13.00
C ILE A 51 3.42 11.76 13.27
N ARG A 52 4.28 12.48 13.97
CA ARG A 52 5.64 12.02 14.28
C ARG A 52 5.64 10.71 15.08
N GLN A 53 4.77 10.57 16.08
CA GLN A 53 4.67 9.36 16.88
C GLN A 53 4.22 8.15 16.03
N HIS A 54 3.32 8.37 15.06
CA HIS A 54 2.88 7.34 14.14
C HIS A 54 4.01 6.89 13.21
N LEU A 55 4.78 7.82 12.65
CA LEU A 55 5.98 7.52 11.86
C LEU A 55 7.03 6.76 12.68
N VAL A 56 7.32 7.20 13.92
CA VAL A 56 8.25 6.50 14.81
C VAL A 56 7.80 5.06 15.04
N ARG A 57 6.52 4.83 15.32
CA ARG A 57 5.98 3.46 15.48
C ARG A 57 6.15 2.63 14.22
N THR A 58 5.84 3.16 13.04
CA THR A 58 6.01 2.46 11.77
C THR A 58 7.48 2.11 11.51
N ILE A 59 8.41 3.03 11.78
CA ILE A 59 9.85 2.79 11.71
C ILE A 59 10.28 1.67 12.67
N GLN A 60 9.78 1.68 13.91
CA GLN A 60 10.09 0.64 14.91
C GLN A 60 9.58 -0.75 14.52
N GLN A 61 8.47 -0.82 13.80
CA GLN A 61 7.87 -2.07 13.34
C GLN A 61 8.56 -2.65 12.10
N SER A 62 9.27 -1.84 11.33
CA SER A 62 9.96 -2.25 10.11
C SER A 62 11.07 -3.26 10.39
N ARG A 63 11.22 -4.24 9.47
CA ARG A 63 12.13 -5.39 9.62
C ARG A 63 13.11 -5.58 8.46
N GLN A 64 12.80 -5.07 7.28
CA GLN A 64 13.59 -5.31 6.07
C GLN A 64 14.21 -4.03 5.52
N HIS A 65 13.40 -3.04 5.18
CA HIS A 65 13.89 -1.78 4.64
C HIS A 65 12.92 -0.62 4.84
N ILE A 66 13.50 0.59 4.83
CA ILE A 66 12.76 1.85 4.83
C ILE A 66 13.37 2.75 3.78
N ASP A 67 12.55 3.17 2.81
CA ASP A 67 12.91 4.06 1.72
C ASP A 67 12.17 5.39 1.89
N VAL A 68 12.90 6.46 2.21
CA VAL A 68 12.33 7.79 2.54
C VAL A 68 12.63 8.78 1.43
N ALA A 69 11.60 9.37 0.83
CA ALA A 69 11.71 10.52 -0.07
C ALA A 69 11.03 11.71 0.60
N VAL A 70 11.79 12.64 1.16
CA VAL A 70 11.28 13.80 1.89
C VAL A 70 12.04 15.07 1.55
N TYR A 71 11.30 16.13 1.22
CA TYR A 71 11.90 17.42 0.88
C TYR A 71 12.81 17.93 2.00
N GLN A 72 12.33 17.93 3.25
CA GLN A 72 13.11 18.37 4.42
C GLN A 72 13.06 17.35 5.57
N ILE A 73 14.22 17.08 6.16
CA ILE A 73 14.36 16.27 7.37
C ILE A 73 15.22 17.01 8.41
N THR A 74 14.58 17.53 9.45
CA THR A 74 15.24 18.23 10.58
C THR A 74 14.85 17.63 11.93
N SER A 75 13.90 16.69 11.98
CA SER A 75 13.50 15.99 13.20
C SER A 75 14.58 15.02 13.65
N THR A 76 15.25 15.34 14.75
CA THR A 76 16.25 14.43 15.37
C THR A 76 15.62 13.16 15.91
N GLU A 77 14.35 13.22 16.32
CA GLU A 77 13.61 12.06 16.81
C GLU A 77 13.38 11.02 15.68
N LEU A 78 12.92 11.47 14.49
CA LEU A 78 12.78 10.59 13.33
C LEU A 78 14.14 10.08 12.83
N ALA A 79 15.17 10.93 12.82
CA ALA A 79 16.52 10.53 12.47
C ALA A 79 17.05 9.44 13.42
N SER A 80 16.86 9.60 14.74
CA SER A 80 17.28 8.61 15.73
C SER A 80 16.50 7.30 15.60
N ALA A 81 15.19 7.37 15.32
CA ALA A 81 14.38 6.16 15.07
C ALA A 81 14.88 5.37 13.85
N LEU A 82 15.25 6.06 12.75
CA LEU A 82 15.85 5.42 11.57
C LEU A 82 17.20 4.77 11.88
N VAL A 83 18.07 5.44 12.65
CA VAL A 83 19.34 4.86 13.10
C VAL A 83 19.11 3.62 13.93
N THR A 84 18.21 3.67 14.91
CA THR A 84 17.84 2.50 15.71
C THR A 84 17.31 1.35 14.85
N ALA A 85 16.53 1.65 13.79
CA ALA A 85 16.09 0.63 12.83
C ALA A 85 17.26 0.03 12.05
N LYS A 86 18.20 0.87 11.59
CA LYS A 86 19.43 0.43 10.92
C LYS A 86 20.26 -0.50 11.82
N ASP A 87 20.41 -0.15 13.10
CA ASP A 87 21.15 -0.97 14.08
C ASP A 87 20.49 -2.35 14.32
N ARG A 88 19.18 -2.47 14.08
CA ARG A 88 18.47 -3.76 14.04
C ARG A 88 18.69 -4.54 12.73
N GLY A 89 19.43 -3.99 11.75
CA GLY A 89 19.66 -4.61 10.45
C GLY A 89 18.71 -4.16 9.34
N VAL A 90 17.83 -3.20 9.59
CA VAL A 90 16.93 -2.64 8.56
C VAL A 90 17.73 -1.77 7.58
N ARG A 91 17.59 -2.02 6.28
CA ARG A 91 18.22 -1.20 5.24
C ARG A 91 17.52 0.17 5.15
N ILE A 92 18.25 1.27 5.30
CA ILE A 92 17.71 2.61 5.22
C ILE A 92 18.28 3.35 4.01
N ARG A 93 17.41 3.93 3.18
CA ARG A 93 17.78 4.86 2.10
C ARG A 93 16.97 6.14 2.24
N ILE A 94 17.63 7.27 2.11
CA ILE A 94 16.99 8.60 2.20
C ILE A 94 17.29 9.37 0.93
N LEU A 95 16.24 9.86 0.31
CA LEU A 95 16.28 10.81 -0.79
C LEU A 95 15.72 12.14 -0.32
N THR A 96 16.49 13.21 -0.45
CA THR A 96 16.06 14.54 -0.02
C THR A 96 16.44 15.59 -1.07
N ASP A 97 15.95 16.81 -0.88
CA ASP A 97 16.34 17.93 -1.73
C ASP A 97 17.76 18.37 -1.43
N GLN A 98 18.46 18.85 -2.45
CA GLN A 98 19.84 19.32 -2.30
C GLN A 98 19.96 20.54 -1.38
N GLU A 99 18.97 21.45 -1.37
CA GLU A 99 18.95 22.58 -0.45
C GLU A 99 18.91 22.14 1.01
N ASN A 100 18.17 21.05 1.31
CA ASN A 100 18.13 20.49 2.66
C ASN A 100 19.51 20.00 3.12
N LEU A 101 20.32 19.45 2.23
CA LEU A 101 21.68 18.98 2.53
C LEU A 101 22.64 20.16 2.84
N GLN A 102 22.46 21.29 2.19
CA GLN A 102 23.27 22.49 2.43
C GLN A 102 23.07 23.05 3.84
N SER A 103 21.87 22.90 4.42
CA SER A 103 21.58 23.35 5.78
C SER A 103 22.25 22.54 6.90
N SER A 104 22.74 21.32 6.59
CA SER A 104 23.54 20.43 7.46
C SER A 104 23.08 20.34 8.93
N GLY A 105 21.76 20.31 9.14
CA GLY A 105 21.15 20.29 10.48
C GLY A 105 21.49 19.04 11.30
N PRO A 106 21.17 19.05 12.63
CA PRO A 106 21.49 17.94 13.54
C PRO A 106 20.95 16.58 13.06
N ALA A 107 19.73 16.52 12.50
CA ALA A 107 19.11 15.28 12.01
C ALA A 107 19.93 14.64 10.87
N LEU A 108 20.32 15.43 9.88
CA LEU A 108 21.14 14.95 8.76
C LEU A 108 22.52 14.49 9.24
N ARG A 109 23.11 15.18 10.21
CA ARG A 109 24.39 14.79 10.81
C ARG A 109 24.28 13.44 11.51
N ILE A 110 23.24 13.21 12.32
CA ILE A 110 22.95 11.93 12.96
C ILE A 110 22.90 10.80 11.91
N LEU A 111 22.11 10.98 10.86
CA LEU A 111 21.94 9.99 9.79
C LEU A 111 23.25 9.67 9.07
N ARG A 112 24.01 10.72 8.70
CA ARG A 112 25.28 10.58 7.99
C ARG A 112 26.33 9.88 8.83
N THR A 113 26.54 10.30 10.09
CA THR A 113 27.54 9.69 10.97
C THR A 113 27.22 8.24 11.32
N SER A 114 25.94 7.86 11.26
CA SER A 114 25.50 6.46 11.43
C SER A 114 25.57 5.64 10.14
N GLY A 115 26.11 6.20 9.04
CA GLY A 115 26.28 5.49 7.78
C GLY A 115 24.97 5.12 7.09
N VAL A 116 23.93 5.94 7.25
CA VAL A 116 22.70 5.85 6.47
C VAL A 116 22.96 6.30 5.05
N ALA A 117 22.51 5.55 4.04
CA ALA A 117 22.65 5.94 2.65
C ALA A 117 21.72 7.11 2.33
N ILE A 118 22.30 8.27 1.99
CA ILE A 118 21.60 9.50 1.65
C ILE A 118 21.98 9.91 0.23
N ARG A 119 20.98 10.28 -0.56
CA ARG A 119 21.14 10.89 -1.88
C ARG A 119 20.32 12.15 -1.99
N SER A 120 20.68 13.02 -2.92
CA SER A 120 19.91 14.23 -3.20
C SER A 120 19.53 14.37 -4.67
N LEU A 121 18.41 15.00 -4.89
CA LEU A 121 17.96 15.56 -6.17
C LEU A 121 17.66 17.06 -5.98
N GLY A 122 17.61 17.78 -7.07
CA GLY A 122 17.38 19.22 -7.09
C GLY A 122 18.49 19.95 -7.84
N ILE A 123 18.34 21.27 -8.00
CA ILE A 123 19.25 22.21 -8.70
C ILE A 123 19.33 22.02 -10.22
N VAL A 124 19.24 20.82 -10.78
CA VAL A 124 19.22 20.66 -12.24
C VAL A 124 17.87 21.12 -12.77
N GLU A 125 17.86 22.09 -13.66
CA GLU A 125 16.66 22.67 -14.28
C GLU A 125 15.63 23.25 -13.29
N GLN A 126 16.06 23.73 -12.11
CA GLN A 126 15.20 24.31 -11.06
C GLN A 126 14.12 23.33 -10.54
N ARG A 127 14.32 22.04 -10.66
CA ARG A 127 13.40 21.02 -10.14
C ARG A 127 13.72 20.73 -8.68
N LEU A 128 12.68 20.78 -7.83
CA LEU A 128 12.80 20.40 -6.42
C LEU A 128 12.42 18.93 -6.23
N MET A 129 13.14 18.23 -5.36
CA MET A 129 12.69 16.95 -4.82
C MET A 129 11.65 17.21 -3.72
N HIS A 130 10.43 17.55 -4.10
CA HIS A 130 9.39 18.03 -3.18
C HIS A 130 8.45 16.93 -2.65
N ASN A 131 8.79 15.66 -2.85
CA ASN A 131 8.03 14.54 -2.29
C ASN A 131 8.09 14.49 -0.76
N LYS A 132 7.06 13.92 -0.15
CA LYS A 132 7.00 13.55 1.26
C LYS A 132 6.32 12.20 1.36
N PHE A 133 7.11 11.14 1.14
CA PHE A 133 6.63 9.78 1.35
C PHE A 133 7.74 8.87 1.89
N ALA A 134 7.34 7.79 2.51
CA ALA A 134 8.24 6.71 2.91
C ALA A 134 7.57 5.35 2.68
N VAL A 135 8.35 4.38 2.19
CA VAL A 135 7.89 3.00 2.01
C VAL A 135 8.58 2.13 3.06
N PHE A 136 7.78 1.31 3.74
CA PHE A 136 8.21 0.44 4.83
C PHE A 136 7.96 -1.03 4.44
N ASP A 137 9.03 -1.81 4.29
CA ASP A 137 9.02 -3.27 4.04
C ASP A 137 8.20 -3.72 2.81
N ASP A 138 8.01 -2.86 1.78
CA ASP A 138 7.09 -3.07 0.65
C ASP A 138 5.63 -3.37 1.08
N ARG A 139 5.23 -2.93 2.27
CA ARG A 139 3.92 -3.24 2.86
C ARG A 139 3.09 -2.02 3.21
N VAL A 140 3.73 -0.93 3.62
CA VAL A 140 3.06 0.32 4.02
C VAL A 140 3.75 1.49 3.35
N VAL A 141 2.97 2.43 2.86
CA VAL A 141 3.47 3.75 2.45
C VAL A 141 2.87 4.84 3.34
N ALA A 142 3.73 5.72 3.82
CA ALA A 142 3.34 6.99 4.44
C ALA A 142 3.46 8.09 3.39
N THR A 143 2.42 8.89 3.16
CA THR A 143 2.45 10.01 2.22
C THR A 143 1.54 11.15 2.68
N GLY A 144 1.79 12.36 2.19
CA GLY A 144 1.01 13.54 2.53
C GLY A 144 1.80 14.84 2.32
N SER A 145 1.40 15.89 3.03
CA SER A 145 2.10 17.17 2.98
C SER A 145 3.26 17.28 4.00
N TYR A 146 3.31 16.35 4.97
CA TYR A 146 4.17 16.42 6.16
C TYR A 146 5.66 16.27 5.85
N ASN A 147 6.42 17.36 5.99
CA ASN A 147 7.88 17.29 6.06
C ASN A 147 8.33 16.72 7.41
N TRP A 148 9.48 16.06 7.45
CA TRP A 148 10.01 15.46 8.67
C TRP A 148 10.73 16.52 9.53
N THR A 149 9.98 17.56 9.92
CA THR A 149 10.48 18.75 10.62
C THR A 149 9.72 19.02 11.90
N GLN A 150 10.33 19.83 12.78
CA GLN A 150 9.68 20.27 14.00
C GLN A 150 8.50 21.22 13.73
N SER A 151 8.63 22.08 12.70
CA SER A 151 7.56 23.00 12.30
C SER A 151 6.35 22.25 11.74
N ALA A 152 6.57 21.19 10.95
CA ALA A 152 5.49 20.35 10.43
C ALA A 152 4.70 19.65 11.57
N GLU A 153 5.35 19.30 12.68
CA GLU A 153 4.69 18.67 13.82
C GLU A 153 3.91 19.64 14.69
N ARG A 154 4.44 20.87 14.92
CA ARG A 154 3.94 21.74 15.97
C ARG A 154 3.24 23.01 15.50
N ALA A 155 3.52 23.44 14.28
CA ALA A 155 3.11 24.75 13.80
C ALA A 155 2.29 24.73 12.51
N ASN A 156 2.57 23.78 11.61
CA ASN A 156 1.90 23.74 10.33
C ASN A 156 0.64 22.84 10.39
N TYR A 157 -0.34 23.17 9.57
CA TYR A 157 -1.44 22.26 9.25
C TYR A 157 -0.99 21.30 8.16
N GLU A 158 -0.70 20.06 8.54
CA GLU A 158 -0.24 19.02 7.63
C GLU A 158 -1.13 17.77 7.71
N ASN A 159 -1.01 16.90 6.72
CA ASN A 159 -1.62 15.58 6.73
C ASN A 159 -0.58 14.49 6.47
N LEU A 160 -0.87 13.31 6.99
CA LEU A 160 -0.19 12.06 6.69
C LEU A 160 -1.22 10.96 6.52
N VAL A 161 -1.06 10.15 5.49
CA VAL A 161 -1.84 8.93 5.26
C VAL A 161 -0.88 7.74 5.29
N LEU A 162 -1.23 6.71 6.06
CA LEU A 162 -0.61 5.40 6.01
C LEU A 162 -1.51 4.47 5.20
N LEU A 163 -0.98 3.85 4.15
CA LEU A 163 -1.69 2.96 3.24
C LEU A 163 -0.98 1.62 3.16
N ASP A 164 -1.74 0.52 3.21
CA ASP A 164 -1.23 -0.84 3.06
C ASP A 164 -1.71 -1.55 1.76
N ASP A 165 -2.30 -0.80 0.84
CA ASP A 165 -2.65 -1.31 -0.48
C ASP A 165 -1.40 -1.68 -1.28
N SER A 166 -1.28 -2.94 -1.67
CA SER A 166 -0.08 -3.48 -2.31
C SER A 166 0.21 -2.85 -3.68
N GLU A 167 -0.80 -2.44 -4.43
CA GLU A 167 -0.62 -1.77 -5.72
C GLU A 167 -0.11 -0.35 -5.51
N VAL A 168 -0.69 0.38 -4.57
CA VAL A 168 -0.25 1.73 -4.19
C VAL A 168 1.19 1.69 -3.67
N VAL A 169 1.50 0.81 -2.73
CA VAL A 169 2.86 0.63 -2.18
C VAL A 169 3.87 0.33 -3.30
N THR A 170 3.52 -0.59 -4.21
CA THR A 170 4.39 -0.93 -5.35
C THR A 170 4.65 0.27 -6.26
N ARG A 171 3.68 1.14 -6.50
CA ARG A 171 3.85 2.36 -7.30
C ARG A 171 4.81 3.33 -6.63
N PHE A 172 4.68 3.57 -5.32
CA PHE A 172 5.59 4.42 -4.57
C PHE A 172 7.01 3.84 -4.52
N GLN A 173 7.15 2.51 -4.35
CA GLN A 173 8.46 1.86 -4.35
C GLN A 173 9.16 1.97 -5.71
N ARG A 174 8.42 1.84 -6.82
CA ARG A 174 8.97 2.03 -8.18
C ARG A 174 9.41 3.49 -8.38
N GLU A 175 8.63 4.45 -7.93
CA GLU A 175 8.98 5.87 -8.01
C GLU A 175 10.22 6.18 -7.17
N PHE A 176 10.29 5.71 -5.92
CA PHE A 176 11.49 5.85 -5.11
C PHE A 176 12.73 5.31 -5.83
N ASN A 177 12.65 4.09 -6.37
CA ASN A 177 13.77 3.47 -7.08
C ASN A 177 14.16 4.23 -8.35
N ARG A 178 13.20 4.83 -9.06
CA ARG A 178 13.45 5.67 -10.23
C ARG A 178 14.24 6.92 -9.84
N LEU A 179 13.76 7.64 -8.81
CA LEU A 179 14.41 8.85 -8.28
C LEU A 179 15.79 8.53 -7.69
N TRP A 180 15.91 7.44 -6.95
CA TRP A 180 17.18 7.01 -6.35
C TRP A 180 18.29 6.78 -7.37
N ARG A 181 17.95 6.25 -8.56
CA ARG A 181 18.93 6.05 -9.65
C ARG A 181 19.41 7.36 -10.26
N GLN A 182 18.62 8.41 -10.21
CA GLN A 182 18.95 9.74 -10.74
C GLN A 182 19.66 10.63 -9.72
N ALA A 183 19.59 10.27 -8.45
CA ALA A 183 20.07 11.09 -7.35
C ALA A 183 21.58 10.91 -7.11
N GLU A 184 22.23 12.00 -6.72
CA GLU A 184 23.65 12.05 -6.37
C GLU A 184 23.88 11.62 -4.92
N PRO A 185 24.92 10.82 -4.62
CA PRO A 185 25.33 10.46 -3.26
C PRO A 185 25.74 11.70 -2.45
N TRP A 186 25.43 11.68 -1.15
CA TRP A 186 25.84 12.73 -0.19
C TRP A 186 26.79 12.23 0.88
#